data_236c1d172dffafc7d4360e38c64f6f4d
#
_entry.id   236c1d172dffafc7d4360e38c64f6f4d
#
_cell.length_a   1.000
_cell.length_b   1.000
_cell.length_c   1.000
_cell.angle_alpha   90.00
_cell.angle_beta   90.00
_cell.angle_gamma   90.00
#
_symmetry.space_group_name_H-M   'P 1'
#
loop_
_entity.id
_entity.type
_entity.pdbx_description
1 polymer ?
#
loop_
_entity_poly.entity_id
_entity_poly.type
_entity_poly.pdbx_seq_one_letter_code
_entity_poly.pdbx_strand_id
1 'polypeptide(L)' 'MKNRLKVLRAERDWTQAELAAKLAVSRQTVNAIEKGKFDPSLPLAFKAARLFDMAIEDIFQDDATT' A
#
# COMPACT_ATOMS: atom_id res chain seq x y z
N MET A 1 -9.58 -4.70 1.97
CA MET A 1 -8.38 -5.58 1.96
C MET A 1 -7.43 -5.15 3.06
N LYS A 2 -6.97 -6.08 3.85
CA LYS A 2 -5.97 -5.80 4.88
C LYS A 2 -4.61 -5.63 4.23
N ASN A 3 -3.80 -4.72 4.78
CA ASN A 3 -2.47 -4.49 4.25
C ASN A 3 -1.56 -3.89 5.32
N ARG A 4 -0.27 -3.86 5.01
CA ARG A 4 0.76 -3.34 5.90
C ARG A 4 1.33 -2.00 5.45
N LEU A 5 0.65 -1.31 4.52
CA LEU A 5 1.18 -0.05 3.98
C LEU A 5 1.48 0.99 5.06
N LYS A 6 0.55 1.15 6.01
CA LYS A 6 0.74 2.12 7.09
C LYS A 6 1.97 1.79 7.93
N VAL A 7 2.14 0.52 8.28
CA VAL A 7 3.28 0.06 9.07
C VAL A 7 4.59 0.27 8.30
N LEU A 8 4.62 -0.16 7.05
CA LEU A 8 5.82 -0.04 6.22
C LEU A 8 6.20 1.43 6.01
N ARG A 9 5.20 2.28 5.80
CA ARG A 9 5.41 3.72 5.66
C ARG A 9 5.98 4.30 6.95
N ALA A 10 5.40 3.94 8.09
CA ALA A 10 5.83 4.45 9.39
C ALA A 10 7.27 4.02 9.71
N GLU A 11 7.62 2.79 9.35
CA GLU A 11 8.98 2.29 9.57
C GLU A 11 10.03 3.10 8.81
N ARG A 12 9.62 3.78 7.75
CA ARG A 12 10.51 4.60 6.92
C ARG A 12 10.35 6.09 7.19
N ASP A 13 9.52 6.45 8.17
CA ASP A 13 9.22 7.83 8.53
C ASP A 13 8.65 8.63 7.36
N TRP A 14 7.89 7.98 6.48
CA TRP A 14 7.22 8.66 5.37
C TRP A 14 5.83 9.09 5.77
N THR A 15 5.43 10.30 5.35
CA THR A 15 4.04 10.73 5.45
C THR A 15 3.22 10.05 4.36
N GLN A 16 1.88 10.11 4.49
CA GLN A 16 1.00 9.61 3.43
C GLN A 16 1.28 10.33 2.11
N ALA A 17 1.54 11.64 2.17
CA ALA A 17 1.84 12.41 0.98
C ALA A 17 3.13 11.93 0.31
N GLU A 18 4.15 11.63 1.10
CA GLU A 18 5.41 11.12 0.57
C GLU A 18 5.23 9.75 -0.09
N LEU A 19 4.50 8.85 0.55
CA LEU A 19 4.21 7.54 -0.04
C LEU A 19 3.40 7.70 -1.34
N ALA A 20 2.40 8.58 -1.31
CA ALA A 20 1.59 8.84 -2.50
C ALA A 20 2.44 9.32 -3.68
N ALA A 21 3.38 10.22 -3.42
CA ALA A 21 4.29 10.71 -4.46
C ALA A 21 5.14 9.57 -5.03
N LYS A 22 5.65 8.69 -4.16
CA LYS A 22 6.46 7.55 -4.58
C LYS A 22 5.68 6.53 -5.39
N LEU A 23 4.39 6.40 -5.11
CA LEU A 23 3.50 5.49 -5.84
C LEU A 23 2.80 6.16 -7.02
N ALA A 24 2.99 7.47 -7.19
CA ALA A 24 2.36 8.27 -8.25
C ALA A 24 0.82 8.23 -8.18
N VAL A 25 0.30 8.32 -6.97
CA VAL A 25 -1.15 8.38 -6.72
C VAL A 25 -1.44 9.54 -5.77
N SER A 26 -2.73 9.83 -5.54
CA SER A 26 -3.12 10.87 -4.60
C SER A 26 -2.96 10.41 -3.16
N ARG A 27 -2.83 11.38 -2.24
CA ARG A 27 -2.80 11.08 -0.81
C ARG A 27 -4.10 10.42 -0.36
N GLN A 28 -5.24 10.83 -0.93
CA GLN A 28 -6.53 10.22 -0.62
C GLN A 28 -6.55 8.74 -0.97
N THR A 29 -5.91 8.36 -2.09
CA THR A 29 -5.81 6.96 -2.48
C THR A 29 -5.01 6.16 -1.44
N VAL A 30 -3.86 6.69 -1.00
CA VAL A 30 -3.06 6.03 0.04
C VAL A 30 -3.88 5.87 1.31
N ASN A 31 -4.55 6.94 1.75
CA ASN A 31 -5.37 6.90 2.95
C ASN A 31 -6.48 5.84 2.85
N ALA A 32 -7.17 5.78 1.73
CA ALA A 32 -8.24 4.80 1.51
C ALA A 32 -7.72 3.37 1.51
N ILE A 33 -6.55 3.13 0.91
CA ILE A 33 -5.93 1.82 0.91
C ILE A 33 -5.52 1.42 2.33
N GLU A 34 -4.87 2.32 3.07
CA GLU A 34 -4.42 2.04 4.43
C GLU A 34 -5.58 1.70 5.36
N LYS A 35 -6.75 2.29 5.13
CA LYS A 35 -7.96 2.00 5.91
C LYS A 35 -8.68 0.74 5.46
N GLY A 36 -8.23 0.11 4.40
CA GLY A 36 -8.87 -1.09 3.85
C GLY A 36 -10.16 -0.81 3.08
N LYS A 37 -10.42 0.46 2.73
CA LYS A 37 -11.64 0.85 2.01
C LYS A 37 -11.48 0.81 0.50
N PHE A 38 -10.27 0.71 0.01
CA PHE A 38 -9.99 0.71 -1.42
C PHE A 38 -8.87 -0.28 -1.70
N ASP A 39 -9.11 -1.20 -2.62
CA ASP A 39 -8.10 -2.17 -3.02
C ASP A 39 -7.23 -1.58 -4.12
N PRO A 40 -5.92 -1.76 -4.05
CA PRO A 40 -5.05 -1.23 -5.09
C PRO A 40 -5.24 -1.96 -6.41
N SER A 41 -5.06 -1.25 -7.51
CA SER A 41 -4.97 -1.91 -8.81
C SER A 41 -3.73 -2.80 -8.83
N LEU A 42 -3.71 -3.77 -9.75
CA LEU A 42 -2.55 -4.64 -9.87
C LEU A 42 -1.27 -3.86 -10.19
N PRO A 43 -1.29 -2.89 -11.13
CA PRO A 43 -0.08 -2.07 -11.35
C PRO A 43 0.39 -1.34 -10.09
N LEU A 44 -0.53 -0.82 -9.29
CA LEU A 44 -0.18 -0.14 -8.05
C LEU A 44 0.41 -1.10 -7.04
N ALA A 45 -0.16 -2.30 -6.93
CA ALA A 45 0.37 -3.34 -6.03
C ALA A 45 1.80 -3.71 -6.42
N PHE A 46 2.10 -3.84 -7.71
CA PHE A 46 3.47 -4.09 -8.18
C PHE A 46 4.41 -2.94 -7.84
N LYS A 47 3.93 -1.68 -7.99
CA LYS A 47 4.76 -0.53 -7.60
C LYS A 47 5.11 -0.57 -6.12
N ALA A 48 4.14 -0.87 -5.28
CA ALA A 48 4.36 -0.97 -3.83
C ALA A 48 5.35 -2.09 -3.52
N ALA A 49 5.20 -3.23 -4.16
CA ALA A 49 6.10 -4.36 -3.95
C ALA A 49 7.55 -3.97 -4.28
N ARG A 50 7.75 -3.28 -5.41
CA ARG A 50 9.09 -2.83 -5.81
C ARG A 50 9.63 -1.76 -4.87
N LEU A 51 8.76 -0.83 -4.44
CA LEU A 51 9.16 0.25 -3.55
C LEU A 51 9.67 -0.27 -2.21
N PHE A 52 8.98 -1.26 -1.65
CA PHE A 52 9.33 -1.83 -0.35
C PHE A 52 10.23 -3.06 -0.46
N ASP A 53 10.54 -3.50 -1.68
CA ASP A 53 11.35 -4.70 -1.93
C ASP A 53 10.75 -5.91 -1.22
N MET A 54 9.45 -6.12 -1.41
CA MET A 54 8.68 -7.18 -0.78
C MET A 54 7.75 -7.82 -1.80
N ALA A 55 7.34 -9.05 -1.54
CA ALA A 55 6.30 -9.67 -2.36
C ALA A 55 4.96 -8.98 -2.12
N ILE A 56 4.10 -8.97 -3.14
CA ILE A 56 2.77 -8.36 -3.02
C ILE A 56 2.01 -8.96 -1.84
N GLU A 57 2.04 -10.26 -1.69
CA GLU A 57 1.29 -10.96 -0.63
C GLU A 57 1.86 -10.69 0.77
N ASP A 58 3.06 -10.16 0.87
CA ASP A 58 3.62 -9.72 2.15
C ASP A 58 3.13 -8.32 2.54
N ILE A 59 2.60 -7.57 1.59
CA ILE A 59 2.08 -6.23 1.81
C ILE A 59 0.55 -6.24 1.90
N PHE A 60 -0.10 -6.91 0.94
CA PHE A 60 -1.54 -6.94 0.82
C PHE A 60 -2.03 -8.35 1.12
N GLN A 61 -3.04 -8.45 1.99
CA GLN A 61 -3.61 -9.73 2.39
C GLN A 61 -4.97 -9.90 1.75
N ASP A 62 -5.16 -11.04 1.10
CA ASP A 62 -6.45 -11.38 0.55
C ASP A 62 -7.37 -11.77 1.72
N ASP A 63 -8.51 -11.09 1.82
CA ASP A 63 -9.49 -11.38 2.85
C ASP A 63 -10.33 -12.60 2.54
N ALA A 64 -10.23 -13.10 1.30
CA ALA A 64 -10.97 -14.28 0.92
C ALA A 64 -10.38 -15.49 1.64
N THR A 65 -11.18 -16.10 2.48
CA THR A 65 -10.80 -17.36 3.12
C THR A 65 -11.33 -18.49 2.26
N THR A 66 -10.47 -19.32 1.83
CA THR A 66 -10.88 -20.51 1.11
C THR A 66 -11.11 -21.63 2.08
#